data_0282b6facd5feaee8d1cd819f71da112
#
_entry.id   0282b6facd5feaee8d1cd819f71da112
#
_cell.length_a   1.000
_cell.length_b   1.000
_cell.length_c   1.000
_cell.angle_alpha   90.00
_cell.angle_beta   90.00
_cell.angle_gamma   90.00
#
_symmetry.space_group_name_H-M   'P 1'
#
loop_
_entity.id
_entity.type
_entity.pdbx_description
1 polymer ?
#
loop_
_entity_poly.entity_id
_entity_poly.type
_entity_poly.pdbx_seq_one_letter_code
_entity_poly.pdbx_strand_id
1 'polypeptide(L)'
;ALRDIGPGRDTPRVLQPLAYCADLHMFLLPEVAGSAEFRVLAFNTTTASEARLQWMRKAGAVLANLHAVRVPTEPPRRITADAEDLLRFSSLVARAAPTLALSFDEAIGWLEALTDEDPSTVASHGAFRTDQLLVEGGEPLMIDLDKVCWANPARDVGNFLAYLRWKAIREPHHSSFIEAAIPSFPEGYGSVRALPGERWTARYEAASMLKIVGRRFRNLDVRQWALVPQLLDAARALLAHRARNGSQVGSSVRAANQGTPTAVGVALDVGGMTERLRTLLAPFDDGGAAPVVTRADLIWRKPDHRWTIRYTLAGDGDEILGKMYRDAGSGRWVHEIMRWLWDYAASGSPELGVPRPLGWIPELSMLVYLPVGGRVLGDAILDERAATYMDLAAAWLSALHRSGLPLDRAFDVGNELANLRVWSSIVGDRYPDEAAAADRISRRLSERSSELGAESGRPIHKDFHYQHVFVTDRASVIDFDEFRLGDPNFDLAHFCAYLTLLGCRLPAMADVLGRHRDRFLVAYSRQAGWHMDGRFPVFYAYSCLKIARQLCAGTGVLPRPHADEQRRQTSAMLAAGIASLDGGLPGAS
;
A
#
# COMPACT_ATOMS: atom_id res chain seq x y z
N ALA A 1 15.80 17.72 -25.99
CA ALA A 1 14.82 18.82 -25.93
C ALA A 1 15.35 20.05 -25.15
N LEU A 2 15.97 19.87 -23.97
CA LEU A 2 16.52 21.02 -23.21
C LEU A 2 17.83 21.56 -23.80
N ARG A 3 18.54 20.81 -24.66
CA ARG A 3 19.75 21.26 -25.35
C ARG A 3 19.49 22.27 -26.46
N ASP A 4 18.28 22.32 -27.00
CA ASP A 4 17.91 23.12 -28.16
C ASP A 4 17.42 24.52 -27.78
N ILE A 5 17.39 24.86 -26.49
CA ILE A 5 17.00 26.16 -25.98
C ILE A 5 18.28 27.00 -25.84
N GLY A 6 18.49 27.92 -26.76
CA GLY A 6 19.66 28.80 -26.76
C GLY A 6 19.76 29.70 -25.51
N PRO A 7 20.93 30.26 -25.16
CA PRO A 7 21.13 31.09 -23.98
C PRO A 7 20.40 32.43 -24.11
N GLY A 8 19.26 32.57 -23.41
CA GLY A 8 18.48 33.80 -23.27
C GLY A 8 18.15 34.08 -21.80
N ARG A 9 17.71 35.31 -21.49
CA ARG A 9 17.29 35.68 -20.10
C ARG A 9 16.11 34.82 -19.57
N ASP A 10 15.37 34.17 -20.48
CA ASP A 10 14.17 33.35 -20.18
C ASP A 10 14.43 31.84 -20.24
N THR A 11 15.70 31.42 -20.23
CA THR A 11 16.08 30.01 -20.32
C THR A 11 16.12 29.41 -18.92
N PRO A 12 15.50 28.23 -18.70
CA PRO A 12 15.56 27.58 -17.39
C PRO A 12 16.99 27.21 -17.06
N ARG A 13 17.46 27.63 -15.89
CA ARG A 13 18.79 27.28 -15.38
C ARG A 13 18.76 25.88 -14.81
N VAL A 14 19.15 24.92 -15.63
CA VAL A 14 19.23 23.49 -15.28
C VAL A 14 20.66 22.99 -15.49
N LEU A 15 21.10 22.06 -14.64
CA LEU A 15 22.38 21.40 -14.84
C LEU A 15 22.32 20.53 -16.08
N GLN A 16 23.15 20.84 -17.09
CA GLN A 16 23.17 20.11 -18.34
C GLN A 16 24.12 18.92 -18.26
N PRO A 17 23.69 17.71 -18.68
CA PRO A 17 24.57 16.56 -18.70
C PRO A 17 25.65 16.72 -19.78
N LEU A 18 26.89 16.35 -19.46
CA LEU A 18 28.02 16.28 -20.40
C LEU A 18 27.84 15.14 -21.37
N ALA A 19 27.40 13.97 -20.86
CA ALA A 19 27.19 12.77 -21.65
C ALA A 19 26.20 11.82 -20.96
N TYR A 20 25.67 10.89 -21.75
CA TYR A 20 24.92 9.73 -21.24
C TYR A 20 25.65 8.46 -21.69
N CYS A 21 26.05 7.62 -20.74
CA CYS A 21 26.61 6.30 -20.98
C CYS A 21 25.47 5.29 -20.99
N ALA A 22 25.07 4.83 -22.15
CA ALA A 22 23.91 3.96 -22.34
C ALA A 22 24.12 2.59 -21.66
N ASP A 23 25.31 2.02 -21.76
CA ASP A 23 25.64 0.70 -21.21
C ASP A 23 25.59 0.65 -19.68
N LEU A 24 25.81 1.79 -19.03
CA LEU A 24 25.80 1.93 -17.57
C LEU A 24 24.53 2.64 -17.05
N HIS A 25 23.63 3.05 -17.93
CA HIS A 25 22.48 3.89 -17.61
C HIS A 25 22.84 5.12 -16.73
N MET A 26 23.98 5.77 -17.04
CA MET A 26 24.58 6.80 -16.21
C MET A 26 24.73 8.12 -16.99
N PHE A 27 24.33 9.22 -16.35
CA PHE A 27 24.65 10.56 -16.80
C PHE A 27 25.98 11.04 -16.22
N LEU A 28 26.82 11.62 -17.05
CA LEU A 28 27.96 12.41 -16.62
C LEU A 28 27.52 13.86 -16.50
N LEU A 29 27.63 14.40 -15.31
CA LEU A 29 27.27 15.78 -15.01
C LEU A 29 28.56 16.60 -14.77
N PRO A 30 28.61 17.88 -15.15
CA PRO A 30 29.73 18.73 -14.78
C PRO A 30 29.76 18.95 -13.28
N GLU A 31 30.95 19.07 -12.72
CA GLU A 31 31.11 19.66 -11.39
C GLU A 31 30.78 21.15 -11.46
N VAL A 32 29.91 21.63 -10.59
CA VAL A 32 29.58 23.05 -10.50
C VAL A 32 30.56 23.71 -9.53
N ALA A 33 31.73 24.07 -10.04
CA ALA A 33 32.80 24.66 -9.26
C ALA A 33 32.36 25.97 -8.59
N GLY A 34 32.66 26.12 -7.30
CA GLY A 34 32.31 27.32 -6.53
C GLY A 34 30.81 27.47 -6.25
N SER A 35 30.00 26.44 -6.51
CA SER A 35 28.58 26.44 -6.14
C SER A 35 28.41 26.30 -4.62
N ALA A 36 27.32 26.89 -4.11
CA ALA A 36 26.84 26.66 -2.76
C ALA A 36 25.48 25.97 -2.82
N GLU A 37 25.17 25.17 -1.79
CA GLU A 37 23.83 24.65 -1.65
C GLU A 37 22.85 25.78 -1.35
N PHE A 38 21.81 25.91 -2.16
CA PHE A 38 20.76 26.91 -1.99
C PHE A 38 20.20 26.93 -0.55
N ARG A 39 19.94 25.74 0.02
CA ARG A 39 19.41 25.62 1.38
C ARG A 39 20.34 26.23 2.44
N VAL A 40 21.66 26.17 2.24
CA VAL A 40 22.62 26.76 3.18
C VAL A 40 22.50 28.29 3.15
N LEU A 41 22.43 28.89 1.96
CA LEU A 41 22.31 30.34 1.81
C LEU A 41 20.94 30.86 2.28
N ALA A 42 19.87 30.17 1.89
CA ALA A 42 18.51 30.59 2.19
C ALA A 42 18.15 30.47 3.69
N PHE A 43 18.76 29.54 4.42
CA PHE A 43 18.48 29.34 5.85
C PHE A 43 19.63 29.75 6.78
N ASN A 44 20.64 30.43 6.28
CA ASN A 44 21.73 30.94 7.11
C ASN A 44 21.22 32.05 8.05
N THR A 45 21.16 31.76 9.32
CA THR A 45 20.65 32.71 10.37
C THR A 45 21.55 33.93 10.59
N THR A 46 22.80 33.90 10.13
CA THR A 46 23.71 35.06 10.19
C THR A 46 23.47 36.07 9.06
N THR A 47 22.72 35.68 8.02
CA THR A 47 22.37 36.57 6.91
C THR A 47 21.08 37.32 7.21
N ALA A 48 21.01 38.60 6.82
CA ALA A 48 19.81 39.41 6.97
C ALA A 48 18.57 38.74 6.35
N SER A 49 17.41 38.86 7.00
CA SER A 49 16.16 38.20 6.59
C SER A 49 15.78 38.55 5.16
N GLU A 50 15.89 39.82 4.77
CA GLU A 50 15.54 40.24 3.39
C GLU A 50 16.44 39.59 2.33
N ALA A 51 17.75 39.48 2.59
CA ALA A 51 18.63 38.78 1.66
C ALA A 51 18.28 37.29 1.51
N ARG A 52 17.79 36.65 2.59
CA ARG A 52 17.28 35.25 2.53
C ARG A 52 15.94 35.14 1.79
N LEU A 53 15.04 36.11 1.97
CA LEU A 53 13.77 36.17 1.23
C LEU A 53 14.00 36.38 -0.28
N GLN A 54 15.06 37.13 -0.65
CA GLN A 54 15.45 37.28 -2.03
C GLN A 54 15.82 35.93 -2.68
N TRP A 55 16.42 35.00 -1.94
CA TRP A 55 16.65 33.63 -2.44
C TRP A 55 15.33 32.90 -2.71
N MET A 56 14.30 33.09 -1.88
CA MET A 56 12.99 32.50 -2.11
C MET A 56 12.33 33.06 -3.38
N ARG A 57 12.43 34.38 -3.60
CA ARG A 57 11.94 34.99 -4.86
C ARG A 57 12.69 34.45 -6.08
N LYS A 58 14.02 34.33 -6.00
CA LYS A 58 14.82 33.74 -7.08
C LYS A 58 14.45 32.28 -7.36
N ALA A 59 14.17 31.47 -6.34
CA ALA A 59 13.67 30.11 -6.52
C ALA A 59 12.32 30.06 -7.25
N GLY A 60 11.41 30.97 -6.91
CA GLY A 60 10.14 31.12 -7.62
C GLY A 60 10.32 31.49 -9.09
N ALA A 61 11.18 32.46 -9.39
CA ALA A 61 11.45 32.90 -10.74
C ALA A 61 12.08 31.79 -11.61
N VAL A 62 13.04 31.04 -11.06
CA VAL A 62 13.69 29.94 -11.80
C VAL A 62 12.72 28.79 -12.10
N LEU A 63 11.77 28.50 -11.20
CA LEU A 63 10.71 27.54 -11.47
C LEU A 63 9.76 28.05 -12.56
N ALA A 64 9.37 29.32 -12.54
CA ALA A 64 8.51 29.91 -13.55
C ALA A 64 9.13 29.84 -14.95
N ASN A 65 10.45 30.01 -15.07
CA ASN A 65 11.18 29.83 -16.32
C ASN A 65 11.15 28.38 -16.81
N LEU A 66 11.26 27.37 -15.93
CA LEU A 66 11.07 25.96 -16.32
C LEU A 66 9.65 25.75 -16.86
N HIS A 67 8.63 26.30 -16.19
CA HIS A 67 7.24 26.16 -16.60
C HIS A 67 6.89 26.91 -17.90
N ALA A 68 7.75 27.79 -18.38
CA ALA A 68 7.60 28.44 -19.68
C ALA A 68 8.09 27.57 -20.85
N VAL A 69 8.87 26.52 -20.57
CA VAL A 69 9.42 25.63 -21.61
C VAL A 69 8.32 24.72 -22.16
N ARG A 70 8.24 24.63 -23.47
CA ARG A 70 7.37 23.67 -24.16
C ARG A 70 8.18 22.44 -24.53
N VAL A 71 8.02 21.37 -23.77
CA VAL A 71 8.58 20.05 -24.09
C VAL A 71 7.42 19.12 -24.38
N PRO A 72 7.28 18.58 -25.60
CA PRO A 72 6.28 17.55 -25.87
C PRO A 72 6.70 16.27 -25.14
N THR A 73 5.91 15.85 -24.21
CA THR A 73 6.10 14.61 -23.45
C THR A 73 4.75 13.90 -23.30
N GLU A 74 4.78 12.76 -22.67
CA GLU A 74 3.67 11.86 -22.35
C GLU A 74 2.38 12.56 -21.83
N PRO A 75 1.25 11.86 -21.74
CA PRO A 75 0.01 12.44 -21.20
C PRO A 75 0.25 13.07 -19.82
N PRO A 76 -0.44 14.19 -19.51
CA PRO A 76 -0.19 14.96 -18.30
C PRO A 76 -0.49 14.15 -17.04
N ARG A 77 0.41 14.23 -16.07
CA ARG A 77 0.22 13.64 -14.74
C ARG A 77 -0.80 14.45 -13.97
N ARG A 78 -1.90 13.80 -13.60
CA ARG A 78 -3.02 14.40 -12.87
C ARG A 78 -2.86 14.27 -11.36
N ILE A 79 -3.58 15.08 -10.59
CA ILE A 79 -3.57 15.00 -9.11
C ILE A 79 -4.11 13.66 -8.60
N THR A 80 -5.01 13.03 -9.33
CA THR A 80 -5.51 11.68 -9.02
C THR A 80 -4.40 10.64 -9.03
N ALA A 81 -3.45 10.73 -9.97
CA ALA A 81 -2.27 9.86 -9.98
C ALA A 81 -1.33 10.13 -8.79
N ASP A 82 -1.26 11.37 -8.30
CA ASP A 82 -0.52 11.67 -7.06
C ASP A 82 -1.26 11.13 -5.83
N ALA A 83 -2.61 11.15 -5.81
CA ALA A 83 -3.42 10.52 -4.76
C ALA A 83 -3.27 8.99 -4.76
N GLU A 84 -3.33 8.33 -5.93
CA GLU A 84 -3.05 6.90 -6.08
C GLU A 84 -1.66 6.53 -5.54
N ASP A 85 -0.65 7.35 -5.82
CA ASP A 85 0.69 7.18 -5.26
C ASP A 85 0.73 7.27 -3.73
N LEU A 86 -0.18 8.02 -3.10
CA LEU A 86 -0.28 8.15 -1.65
C LEU A 86 -0.93 6.92 -1.00
N LEU A 87 -1.83 6.23 -1.68
CA LEU A 87 -2.51 5.03 -1.16
C LEU A 87 -1.52 3.94 -0.74
N ARG A 88 -0.36 3.85 -1.39
CA ARG A 88 0.70 2.90 -0.99
C ARG A 88 1.24 3.14 0.43
N PHE A 89 1.04 4.35 1.00
CA PHE A 89 1.46 4.65 2.36
C PHE A 89 0.38 4.34 3.40
N SER A 90 -0.90 4.20 3.02
CA SER A 90 -2.02 4.00 3.95
C SER A 90 -1.79 2.81 4.89
N SER A 91 -1.45 1.64 4.34
CA SER A 91 -1.16 0.45 5.17
C SER A 91 0.07 0.61 6.06
N LEU A 92 1.05 1.41 5.63
CA LEU A 92 2.24 1.70 6.40
C LEU A 92 1.94 2.65 7.55
N VAL A 93 1.19 3.73 7.29
CA VAL A 93 0.75 4.68 8.33
C VAL A 93 -0.14 3.97 9.34
N ALA A 94 -1.07 3.13 8.90
CA ALA A 94 -1.95 2.37 9.78
C ALA A 94 -1.18 1.45 10.75
N ARG A 95 -0.08 0.85 10.30
CA ARG A 95 0.76 0.00 11.16
C ARG A 95 1.68 0.80 12.09
N ALA A 96 2.31 1.85 11.58
CA ALA A 96 3.31 2.60 12.33
C ALA A 96 2.69 3.65 13.28
N ALA A 97 1.53 4.19 12.92
CA ALA A 97 0.82 5.21 13.66
C ALA A 97 -0.71 5.05 13.48
N PRO A 98 -1.33 4.04 14.12
CA PRO A 98 -2.76 3.71 13.95
C PRO A 98 -3.68 4.90 14.19
N THR A 99 -3.34 5.78 15.13
CA THR A 99 -4.11 6.98 15.46
C THR A 99 -4.16 8.01 14.34
N LEU A 100 -3.24 7.95 13.37
CA LEU A 100 -3.18 8.86 12.23
C LEU A 100 -3.79 8.27 10.96
N ALA A 101 -4.03 6.96 10.93
CA ALA A 101 -4.44 6.23 9.73
C ALA A 101 -5.70 6.82 9.11
N LEU A 102 -6.74 7.02 9.92
CA LEU A 102 -8.02 7.54 9.45
C LEU A 102 -7.87 8.95 8.85
N SER A 103 -7.20 9.84 9.57
CA SER A 103 -6.97 11.22 9.12
C SER A 103 -6.12 11.29 7.84
N PHE A 104 -5.19 10.35 7.68
CA PHE A 104 -4.35 10.23 6.49
C PHE A 104 -5.19 9.76 5.28
N ASP A 105 -5.97 8.70 5.45
CA ASP A 105 -6.81 8.14 4.39
C ASP A 105 -7.95 9.07 4.00
N GLU A 106 -8.56 9.76 4.97
CA GLU A 106 -9.57 10.80 4.71
C GLU A 106 -9.00 11.92 3.84
N ALA A 107 -7.80 12.40 4.15
CA ALA A 107 -7.15 13.44 3.35
C ALA A 107 -6.82 12.96 1.92
N ILE A 108 -6.45 11.70 1.72
CA ILE A 108 -6.30 11.11 0.38
C ILE A 108 -7.65 11.05 -0.33
N GLY A 109 -8.72 10.61 0.34
CA GLY A 109 -10.07 10.56 -0.21
C GLY A 109 -10.56 11.94 -0.68
N TRP A 110 -10.21 13.02 0.02
CA TRP A 110 -10.53 14.37 -0.45
C TRP A 110 -9.77 14.76 -1.73
N LEU A 111 -8.55 14.26 -1.94
CA LEU A 111 -7.81 14.46 -3.20
C LEU A 111 -8.38 13.62 -4.35
N GLU A 112 -8.80 12.38 -4.08
CA GLU A 112 -9.40 11.48 -5.08
C GLU A 112 -10.77 11.98 -5.56
N ALA A 113 -11.54 12.60 -4.67
CA ALA A 113 -12.87 13.13 -4.97
C ALA A 113 -12.86 14.39 -5.89
N LEU A 114 -11.66 14.87 -6.27
CA LEU A 114 -11.52 16.03 -7.14
C LEU A 114 -11.75 15.63 -8.60
N THR A 115 -12.93 15.94 -9.09
CA THR A 115 -13.32 15.71 -10.50
C THR A 115 -13.00 16.87 -11.42
N ASP A 116 -12.73 18.06 -10.85
CA ASP A 116 -12.41 19.24 -11.64
C ASP A 116 -10.95 19.15 -12.12
N GLU A 117 -10.72 19.37 -13.39
CA GLU A 117 -9.41 19.44 -13.97
C GLU A 117 -9.07 20.88 -14.37
N ASP A 118 -7.93 21.38 -13.90
CA ASP A 118 -7.32 22.55 -14.49
C ASP A 118 -6.56 22.08 -15.74
N PRO A 119 -6.95 22.53 -16.93
CA PRO A 119 -6.31 22.11 -18.18
C PRO A 119 -4.89 22.65 -18.33
N SER A 120 -4.43 23.52 -17.43
CA SER A 120 -3.09 24.10 -17.47
C SER A 120 -2.04 23.03 -17.21
N THR A 121 -1.17 22.82 -18.18
CA THR A 121 -0.04 21.90 -18.04
C THR A 121 1.27 22.54 -18.46
N VAL A 122 2.35 22.19 -17.77
CA VAL A 122 3.70 22.73 -17.96
C VAL A 122 4.74 21.62 -17.82
N ALA A 123 5.97 21.90 -18.24
CA ALA A 123 7.12 21.06 -17.87
C ALA A 123 7.38 21.19 -16.37
N SER A 124 6.85 20.26 -15.57
CA SER A 124 7.00 20.22 -14.12
C SER A 124 8.29 19.51 -13.74
N HIS A 125 9.04 20.06 -12.79
CA HIS A 125 10.20 19.40 -12.19
C HIS A 125 9.82 18.09 -11.46
N GLY A 126 8.61 18.04 -10.91
CA GLY A 126 8.05 16.85 -10.27
C GLY A 126 8.53 16.58 -8.85
N ALA A 127 9.56 17.30 -8.37
CA ALA A 127 10.11 17.19 -7.02
C ALA A 127 10.74 18.50 -6.52
N PHE A 128 10.33 19.66 -7.04
CA PHE A 128 10.95 20.96 -6.79
C PHE A 128 10.94 21.35 -5.29
N ARG A 129 12.12 21.55 -4.72
CA ARG A 129 12.33 21.94 -3.33
C ARG A 129 13.74 22.53 -3.15
N THR A 130 14.03 23.11 -1.98
CA THR A 130 15.31 23.77 -1.70
C THR A 130 16.56 22.88 -1.89
N ASP A 131 16.42 21.56 -1.67
CA ASP A 131 17.52 20.59 -1.84
C ASP A 131 17.80 20.26 -3.33
N GLN A 132 16.92 20.69 -4.24
CA GLN A 132 17.06 20.50 -5.69
C GLN A 132 17.64 21.75 -6.39
N LEU A 133 18.23 22.63 -5.60
CA LEU A 133 18.83 23.89 -6.07
C LEU A 133 20.28 24.02 -5.59
N LEU A 134 21.16 24.34 -6.52
CA LEU A 134 22.49 24.90 -6.25
C LEU A 134 22.47 26.40 -6.53
N VAL A 135 23.50 27.11 -6.14
CA VAL A 135 23.70 28.51 -6.47
C VAL A 135 25.02 28.66 -7.21
N GLU A 136 24.98 29.16 -8.43
CA GLU A 136 26.12 29.43 -9.27
C GLU A 136 26.05 30.87 -9.80
N GLY A 137 27.12 31.64 -9.59
CA GLY A 137 27.16 33.04 -10.04
C GLY A 137 26.07 33.93 -9.41
N GLY A 138 25.63 33.60 -8.17
CA GLY A 138 24.58 34.33 -7.47
C GLY A 138 23.14 34.03 -7.93
N GLU A 139 22.94 33.00 -8.77
CA GLU A 139 21.63 32.59 -9.28
C GLU A 139 21.35 31.11 -9.00
N PRO A 140 20.09 30.73 -8.70
CA PRO A 140 19.74 29.32 -8.53
C PRO A 140 19.88 28.52 -9.83
N LEU A 141 20.36 27.29 -9.69
CA LEU A 141 20.53 26.28 -10.73
C LEU A 141 19.78 25.02 -10.32
N MET A 142 18.84 24.53 -11.12
CA MET A 142 18.08 23.31 -10.84
C MET A 142 18.88 22.05 -11.11
N ILE A 143 18.74 21.08 -10.24
CA ILE A 143 19.34 19.74 -10.34
C ILE A 143 18.27 18.67 -10.11
N ASP A 144 18.60 17.40 -10.37
CA ASP A 144 17.74 16.23 -10.09
C ASP A 144 16.42 16.25 -10.88
N LEU A 145 16.54 16.26 -12.21
CA LEU A 145 15.40 16.29 -13.14
C LEU A 145 14.76 14.91 -13.40
N ASP A 146 15.06 13.90 -12.58
CA ASP A 146 14.59 12.51 -12.77
C ASP A 146 13.06 12.36 -12.68
N LYS A 147 12.37 13.36 -12.13
CA LYS A 147 10.90 13.37 -11.94
C LYS A 147 10.18 14.33 -12.89
N VAL A 148 10.90 14.87 -13.87
CA VAL A 148 10.29 15.78 -14.85
C VAL A 148 9.13 15.09 -15.55
N CYS A 149 8.00 15.79 -15.59
CA CYS A 149 6.79 15.31 -16.21
C CYS A 149 5.94 16.48 -16.73
N TRP A 150 4.94 16.18 -17.53
CA TRP A 150 3.93 17.14 -17.92
C TRP A 150 2.84 17.18 -16.85
N ALA A 151 2.64 18.29 -16.16
CA ALA A 151 1.70 18.38 -15.03
C ALA A 151 1.19 19.80 -14.82
N ASN A 152 0.19 19.94 -13.92
CA ASN A 152 -0.28 21.24 -13.48
C ASN A 152 0.86 22.03 -12.78
N PRO A 153 1.05 23.33 -13.08
CA PRO A 153 2.12 24.14 -12.46
C PRO A 153 2.03 24.22 -10.93
N ALA A 154 0.83 24.09 -10.37
CA ALA A 154 0.61 24.06 -8.92
C ALA A 154 1.33 22.88 -8.23
N ARG A 155 1.68 21.83 -8.97
CA ARG A 155 2.36 20.64 -8.44
C ARG A 155 3.72 20.97 -7.85
N ASP A 156 4.54 21.72 -8.57
CA ASP A 156 5.86 22.12 -8.08
C ASP A 156 5.77 23.25 -7.05
N VAL A 157 4.88 24.22 -7.26
CA VAL A 157 4.64 25.30 -6.30
C VAL A 157 4.19 24.71 -4.96
N GLY A 158 3.18 23.83 -4.96
CA GLY A 158 2.69 23.17 -3.76
C GLY A 158 3.74 22.28 -3.10
N ASN A 159 4.56 21.56 -3.89
CA ASN A 159 5.64 20.76 -3.33
C ASN A 159 6.68 21.62 -2.60
N PHE A 160 7.07 22.76 -3.16
CA PHE A 160 8.02 23.68 -2.51
C PHE A 160 7.46 24.22 -1.19
N LEU A 161 6.21 24.69 -1.19
CA LEU A 161 5.54 25.20 0.02
C LEU A 161 5.39 24.11 1.10
N ALA A 162 5.03 22.89 0.73
CA ALA A 162 4.94 21.76 1.66
C ALA A 162 6.27 21.47 2.36
N TYR A 163 7.38 21.52 1.63
CA TYR A 163 8.71 21.33 2.22
C TYR A 163 9.15 22.51 3.12
N LEU A 164 8.74 23.75 2.83
CA LEU A 164 8.93 24.87 3.74
C LEU A 164 8.17 24.66 5.05
N ARG A 165 6.89 24.28 5.00
CA ARG A 165 6.11 23.99 6.21
C ARG A 165 6.69 22.83 7.01
N TRP A 166 7.11 21.78 6.32
CA TRP A 166 7.78 20.67 6.98
C TRP A 166 9.06 21.11 7.69
N LYS A 167 9.84 22.01 7.06
CA LYS A 167 11.02 22.59 7.69
C LYS A 167 10.68 23.43 8.91
N ALA A 168 9.62 24.23 8.89
CA ALA A 168 9.16 25.00 10.04
C ALA A 168 8.79 24.11 11.24
N ILE A 169 8.09 22.99 10.98
CA ILE A 169 7.73 22.02 12.01
C ILE A 169 8.99 21.33 12.58
N ARG A 170 9.91 20.93 11.72
CA ARG A 170 11.13 20.22 12.12
C ARG A 170 12.16 21.09 12.81
N GLU A 171 12.25 22.35 12.42
CA GLU A 171 13.23 23.31 12.86
C GLU A 171 12.54 24.62 13.31
N PRO A 172 11.89 24.65 14.50
CA PRO A 172 11.04 25.76 14.93
C PRO A 172 11.73 27.12 14.98
N HIS A 173 13.07 27.15 15.12
CA HIS A 173 13.85 28.39 15.08
C HIS A 173 13.84 29.09 13.71
N HIS A 174 13.38 28.41 12.66
CA HIS A 174 13.15 28.99 11.35
C HIS A 174 11.70 29.41 11.10
N SER A 175 10.76 29.15 12.00
CA SER A 175 9.32 29.31 11.75
C SER A 175 8.95 30.74 11.31
N SER A 176 9.40 31.77 12.02
CA SER A 176 9.11 33.17 11.68
C SER A 176 9.68 33.59 10.32
N PHE A 177 10.87 33.10 9.97
CA PHE A 177 11.42 33.31 8.63
C PHE A 177 10.60 32.58 7.55
N ILE A 178 10.19 31.35 7.81
CA ILE A 178 9.42 30.54 6.85
C ILE A 178 8.02 31.15 6.62
N GLU A 179 7.39 31.74 7.63
CA GLU A 179 6.14 32.46 7.47
C GLU A 179 6.28 33.61 6.45
N ALA A 180 7.40 34.33 6.43
CA ALA A 180 7.70 35.34 5.42
C ALA A 180 8.17 34.75 4.09
N ALA A 181 8.82 33.58 4.09
CA ALA A 181 9.31 32.89 2.90
C ALA A 181 8.16 32.29 2.06
N ILE A 182 7.08 31.82 2.71
CA ILE A 182 5.90 31.25 2.04
C ILE A 182 5.29 32.21 1.01
N PRO A 183 5.01 33.49 1.28
CA PRO A 183 4.55 34.44 0.26
C PRO A 183 5.66 34.87 -0.72
N SER A 184 6.93 34.95 -0.28
CA SER A 184 8.02 35.44 -1.11
C SER A 184 8.35 34.53 -2.30
N PHE A 185 8.16 33.21 -2.15
CA PHE A 185 8.36 32.28 -3.26
C PHE A 185 7.35 32.46 -4.39
N PRO A 186 6.00 32.50 -4.16
CA PRO A 186 5.01 32.85 -5.15
C PRO A 186 5.21 34.27 -5.76
N GLU A 187 5.64 35.26 -4.98
CA GLU A 187 5.99 36.59 -5.52
C GLU A 187 7.04 36.48 -6.60
N GLY A 188 8.11 35.74 -6.35
CA GLY A 188 9.17 35.52 -7.33
C GLY A 188 8.67 34.76 -8.58
N TYR A 189 7.82 33.76 -8.41
CA TYR A 189 7.17 33.05 -9.50
C TYR A 189 6.30 34.01 -10.33
N GLY A 190 5.47 34.81 -9.64
CA GLY A 190 4.52 35.77 -10.23
C GLY A 190 5.20 36.88 -11.02
N SER A 191 6.48 37.19 -10.74
CA SER A 191 7.27 38.16 -11.50
C SER A 191 7.63 37.71 -12.93
N VAL A 192 7.55 36.42 -13.20
CA VAL A 192 7.90 35.80 -14.49
C VAL A 192 6.66 35.23 -15.19
N ARG A 193 5.76 34.59 -14.44
CA ARG A 193 4.59 33.89 -14.97
C ARG A 193 3.41 34.01 -14.00
N ALA A 194 2.19 34.07 -14.55
CA ALA A 194 0.98 34.05 -13.73
C ALA A 194 0.98 32.83 -12.79
N LEU A 195 0.62 33.08 -11.52
CA LEU A 195 0.52 32.02 -10.50
C LEU A 195 -0.56 31.01 -10.89
N PRO A 196 -0.35 29.74 -10.60
CA PRO A 196 -1.43 28.75 -10.66
C PRO A 196 -2.52 29.15 -9.65
N GLY A 197 -3.76 28.77 -9.95
CA GLY A 197 -4.88 29.06 -9.06
C GLY A 197 -4.63 28.56 -7.64
N GLU A 198 -4.93 29.42 -6.66
CA GLU A 198 -4.73 29.16 -5.22
C GLU A 198 -5.34 27.82 -4.78
N ARG A 199 -6.50 27.46 -5.33
CA ARG A 199 -7.20 26.21 -5.07
C ARG A 199 -6.33 25.01 -5.44
N TRP A 200 -5.70 25.05 -6.61
CA TRP A 200 -4.81 24.01 -7.09
C TRP A 200 -3.51 23.95 -6.29
N THR A 201 -2.94 25.11 -5.99
CA THR A 201 -1.74 25.19 -5.14
C THR A 201 -1.97 24.52 -3.79
N ALA A 202 -3.09 24.82 -3.11
CA ALA A 202 -3.41 24.21 -1.82
C ALA A 202 -3.60 22.69 -1.91
N ARG A 203 -4.20 22.18 -2.99
CA ARG A 203 -4.40 20.74 -3.22
C ARG A 203 -3.08 20.00 -3.40
N TYR A 204 -2.19 20.52 -4.25
CA TYR A 204 -0.87 19.92 -4.47
C TYR A 204 0.07 20.12 -3.27
N GLU A 205 -0.08 21.20 -2.53
CA GLU A 205 0.62 21.40 -1.26
C GLU A 205 0.21 20.33 -0.25
N ALA A 206 -1.09 20.09 -0.06
CA ALA A 206 -1.60 19.03 0.80
C ALA A 206 -1.15 17.63 0.34
N ALA A 207 -1.25 17.32 -0.95
CA ALA A 207 -0.77 16.06 -1.51
C ALA A 207 0.73 15.83 -1.22
N SER A 208 1.54 16.90 -1.33
CA SER A 208 2.98 16.85 -1.02
C SER A 208 3.24 16.66 0.47
N MET A 209 2.45 17.28 1.36
CA MET A 209 2.54 17.03 2.80
C MET A 209 2.21 15.58 3.14
N LEU A 210 1.15 15.02 2.58
CA LEU A 210 0.80 13.61 2.77
C LEU A 210 1.92 12.67 2.28
N LYS A 211 2.57 13.02 1.18
CA LYS A 211 3.74 12.29 0.68
C LYS A 211 4.93 12.36 1.64
N ILE A 212 5.16 13.51 2.28
CA ILE A 212 6.19 13.65 3.33
C ILE A 212 5.83 12.77 4.52
N VAL A 213 4.59 12.80 5.01
CA VAL A 213 4.09 11.94 6.08
C VAL A 213 4.38 10.46 5.78
N GLY A 214 3.93 9.95 4.64
CA GLY A 214 4.14 8.56 4.26
C GLY A 214 5.63 8.17 4.15
N ARG A 215 6.46 9.09 3.65
CA ARG A 215 7.92 8.87 3.55
C ARG A 215 8.62 8.80 4.91
N ARG A 216 8.15 9.53 5.97
CA ARG A 216 8.74 9.43 7.31
C ARG A 216 8.60 8.02 7.87
N PHE A 217 7.45 7.41 7.71
CA PHE A 217 7.23 6.03 8.12
C PHE A 217 7.99 5.04 7.23
N ARG A 218 7.93 5.22 5.90
CA ARG A 218 8.64 4.34 4.96
C ARG A 218 10.16 4.30 5.21
N ASN A 219 10.74 5.44 5.51
CA ASN A 219 12.20 5.57 5.69
C ASN A 219 12.63 5.27 7.14
N LEU A 220 11.70 4.85 8.02
CA LEU A 220 11.93 4.58 9.44
C LEU A 220 12.58 5.76 10.18
N ASP A 221 12.18 6.98 9.82
CA ASP A 221 12.72 8.20 10.42
C ASP A 221 12.03 8.50 11.78
N VAL A 222 12.26 7.60 12.73
CA VAL A 222 11.56 7.53 14.03
C VAL A 222 11.67 8.85 14.81
N ARG A 223 12.79 9.57 14.67
CA ARG A 223 12.99 10.87 15.34
C ARG A 223 12.00 11.94 14.91
N GLN A 224 11.42 11.79 13.73
CA GLN A 224 10.48 12.76 13.16
C GLN A 224 9.01 12.29 13.27
N TRP A 225 8.74 11.08 13.75
CA TRP A 225 7.37 10.57 13.86
C TRP A 225 6.48 11.41 14.77
N ALA A 226 7.03 11.94 15.86
CA ALA A 226 6.29 12.83 16.77
C ALA A 226 5.83 14.15 16.11
N LEU A 227 6.46 14.54 14.99
CA LEU A 227 6.15 15.77 14.26
C LEU A 227 5.11 15.55 13.14
N VAL A 228 4.87 14.30 12.77
CA VAL A 228 3.97 13.92 11.66
C VAL A 228 2.53 14.40 11.88
N PRO A 229 1.92 14.31 13.08
CA PRO A 229 0.56 14.80 13.31
C PRO A 229 0.37 16.26 12.89
N GLN A 230 1.30 17.15 13.25
CA GLN A 230 1.21 18.58 12.88
C GLN A 230 1.19 18.79 11.36
N LEU A 231 2.00 18.01 10.61
CA LEU A 231 2.02 18.12 9.15
C LEU A 231 0.75 17.56 8.52
N LEU A 232 0.21 16.47 9.08
CA LEU A 232 -1.06 15.89 8.63
C LEU A 232 -2.23 16.83 8.88
N ASP A 233 -2.28 17.47 10.05
CA ASP A 233 -3.31 18.46 10.37
C ASP A 233 -3.23 19.70 9.46
N ALA A 234 -2.02 20.17 9.13
CA ALA A 234 -1.82 21.24 8.16
C ALA A 234 -2.33 20.86 6.76
N ALA A 235 -2.07 19.63 6.30
CA ALA A 235 -2.57 19.13 5.02
C ALA A 235 -4.12 19.08 5.01
N ARG A 236 -4.73 18.55 6.07
CA ARG A 236 -6.19 18.48 6.24
C ARG A 236 -6.82 19.88 6.29
N ALA A 237 -6.20 20.82 6.99
CA ALA A 237 -6.68 22.20 7.06
C ALA A 237 -6.72 22.87 5.67
N LEU A 238 -5.70 22.68 4.83
CA LEU A 238 -5.67 23.20 3.46
C LEU A 238 -6.80 22.61 2.60
N LEU A 239 -7.11 21.34 2.77
CA LEU A 239 -8.18 20.67 2.02
C LEU A 239 -9.57 21.10 2.55
N ALA A 240 -9.76 21.19 3.88
CA ALA A 240 -11.04 21.50 4.51
C ALA A 240 -11.45 22.99 4.38
N HIS A 241 -10.52 23.92 4.50
CA HIS A 241 -10.79 25.37 4.46
C HIS A 241 -11.43 25.78 3.12
N ARG A 242 -11.16 25.08 2.04
CA ARG A 242 -11.64 25.42 0.69
C ARG A 242 -12.81 24.59 0.19
N ALA A 243 -13.17 23.54 0.86
CA ALA A 243 -14.48 22.91 0.69
C ALA A 243 -15.61 23.87 1.13
N ARG A 244 -15.33 24.78 2.09
CA ARG A 244 -16.31 25.79 2.57
C ARG A 244 -16.39 27.04 1.68
N ASN A 245 -15.31 27.48 1.05
CA ASN A 245 -15.29 28.70 0.22
C ASN A 245 -15.73 28.46 -1.24
N GLY A 246 -15.81 27.20 -1.70
CA GLY A 246 -16.44 26.86 -2.99
C GLY A 246 -17.97 26.91 -2.99
N SER A 247 -18.60 27.13 -1.83
CA SER A 247 -20.06 27.12 -1.65
C SER A 247 -20.76 28.46 -1.89
N GLN A 248 -20.05 29.52 -2.24
CA GLN A 248 -20.68 30.86 -2.42
C GLN A 248 -20.99 31.26 -3.87
N VAL A 249 -20.71 30.42 -4.86
CA VAL A 249 -21.15 30.67 -6.25
C VAL A 249 -22.01 29.49 -6.67
N GLY A 250 -23.31 29.61 -6.50
CA GLY A 250 -24.25 28.63 -7.02
C GLY A 250 -25.40 28.24 -6.07
N SER A 251 -26.19 29.21 -5.59
CA SER A 251 -27.38 28.93 -4.78
C SER A 251 -28.60 28.39 -5.56
N SER A 252 -28.41 27.95 -6.81
CA SER A 252 -29.49 27.39 -7.64
C SER A 252 -29.33 25.89 -8.00
N VAL A 253 -28.31 25.20 -7.51
CA VAL A 253 -28.12 23.74 -7.72
C VAL A 253 -28.18 22.97 -6.39
N ARG A 254 -28.65 23.58 -5.31
CA ARG A 254 -28.69 23.00 -3.96
C ARG A 254 -29.84 22.02 -3.71
N ALA A 255 -30.64 21.68 -4.69
CA ALA A 255 -31.75 20.73 -4.51
C ALA A 255 -31.51 19.32 -5.04
N ALA A 256 -30.35 19.03 -5.68
CA ALA A 256 -30.10 17.74 -6.30
C ALA A 256 -28.80 17.01 -5.85
N ASN A 257 -27.96 17.62 -5.00
CA ASN A 257 -26.73 16.98 -4.51
C ASN A 257 -26.49 17.29 -3.02
N GLN A 258 -27.42 16.91 -2.16
CA GLN A 258 -27.05 16.49 -0.81
C GLN A 258 -26.38 15.13 -1.01
N GLY A 259 -25.04 15.14 -1.17
CA GLY A 259 -24.25 13.94 -1.38
C GLY A 259 -24.55 12.93 -0.27
N THR A 260 -25.06 11.78 -0.65
CA THR A 260 -25.13 10.60 0.23
C THR A 260 -23.73 10.44 0.86
N PRO A 261 -23.60 10.36 2.19
CA PRO A 261 -22.32 10.09 2.83
C PRO A 261 -21.70 8.88 2.14
N THR A 262 -20.41 8.92 1.81
CA THR A 262 -19.76 7.74 1.22
C THR A 262 -20.03 6.55 2.14
N ALA A 263 -20.26 5.36 1.61
CA ALA A 263 -20.58 4.16 2.41
C ALA A 263 -19.57 3.94 3.55
N VAL A 264 -18.29 4.28 3.33
CA VAL A 264 -17.24 4.24 4.36
C VAL A 264 -17.45 5.31 5.44
N GLY A 265 -17.87 6.53 5.07
CA GLY A 265 -18.20 7.59 6.05
C GLY A 265 -19.38 7.18 6.95
N VAL A 266 -20.40 6.54 6.37
CA VAL A 266 -21.52 5.98 7.14
C VAL A 266 -21.05 4.85 8.07
N ALA A 267 -20.15 4.00 7.60
CA ALA A 267 -19.59 2.90 8.38
C ALA A 267 -18.66 3.38 9.53
N LEU A 268 -18.15 4.59 9.46
CA LEU A 268 -17.34 5.22 10.52
C LEU A 268 -18.17 6.09 11.46
N ASP A 269 -19.45 6.33 11.16
CA ASP A 269 -20.37 7.05 12.04
C ASP A 269 -20.78 6.15 13.23
N VAL A 270 -20.24 6.45 14.40
CA VAL A 270 -20.44 5.69 15.66
C VAL A 270 -21.93 5.57 16.02
N GLY A 271 -22.69 6.67 15.88
CA GLY A 271 -24.13 6.69 16.20
C GLY A 271 -24.93 5.80 15.24
N GLY A 272 -24.74 6.01 13.93
CA GLY A 272 -25.42 5.22 12.91
C GLY A 272 -25.04 3.75 12.92
N MET A 273 -23.79 3.41 13.26
CA MET A 273 -23.35 2.01 13.40
C MET A 273 -23.88 1.36 14.67
N THR A 274 -24.02 2.10 15.77
CA THR A 274 -24.67 1.60 16.99
C THR A 274 -26.07 1.09 16.67
N GLU A 275 -26.87 1.87 15.94
CA GLU A 275 -28.25 1.47 15.61
C GLU A 275 -28.29 0.25 14.66
N ARG A 276 -27.41 0.21 13.66
CA ARG A 276 -27.30 -0.93 12.72
C ARG A 276 -26.87 -2.20 13.43
N LEU A 277 -25.89 -2.12 14.32
CA LEU A 277 -25.45 -3.28 15.09
C LEU A 277 -26.50 -3.76 16.09
N ARG A 278 -27.25 -2.86 16.71
CA ARG A 278 -28.41 -3.26 17.54
C ARG A 278 -29.43 -4.05 16.75
N THR A 279 -29.80 -3.55 15.57
CA THR A 279 -30.75 -4.24 14.68
C THR A 279 -30.21 -5.60 14.23
N LEU A 280 -28.92 -5.67 13.87
CA LEU A 280 -28.28 -6.90 13.40
C LEU A 280 -28.17 -7.95 14.50
N LEU A 281 -27.91 -7.53 15.74
CA LEU A 281 -27.65 -8.42 16.88
C LEU A 281 -28.90 -8.74 17.69
N ALA A 282 -30.02 -8.04 17.48
CA ALA A 282 -31.26 -8.30 18.18
C ALA A 282 -31.70 -9.77 18.23
N PRO A 283 -31.51 -10.59 17.18
CA PRO A 283 -31.83 -12.02 17.22
C PRO A 283 -30.94 -12.86 18.14
N PHE A 284 -29.81 -12.32 18.61
CA PHE A 284 -28.83 -12.99 19.47
C PHE A 284 -28.85 -12.42 20.90
N ASP A 285 -29.89 -11.65 21.26
CA ASP A 285 -30.00 -10.97 22.55
C ASP A 285 -30.36 -11.96 23.63
N ASP A 286 -29.37 -12.32 24.46
CA ASP A 286 -29.51 -13.18 25.65
C ASP A 286 -29.94 -12.37 26.88
N GLY A 287 -30.51 -11.15 26.72
CA GLY A 287 -30.87 -10.24 27.80
C GLY A 287 -29.73 -9.35 28.31
N GLY A 288 -28.64 -9.25 27.54
CA GLY A 288 -27.51 -8.36 27.82
C GLY A 288 -27.80 -6.89 27.44
N ALA A 289 -26.90 -5.99 27.82
CA ALA A 289 -26.99 -4.58 27.38
C ALA A 289 -26.85 -4.48 25.87
N ALA A 290 -27.76 -3.74 25.21
CA ALA A 290 -27.68 -3.52 23.78
C ALA A 290 -26.31 -2.90 23.37
N PRO A 291 -25.67 -3.35 22.28
CA PRO A 291 -24.36 -2.89 21.90
C PRO A 291 -24.36 -1.39 21.63
N VAL A 292 -23.37 -0.69 22.18
CA VAL A 292 -23.12 0.73 21.92
C VAL A 292 -21.69 0.86 21.40
N VAL A 293 -21.54 1.32 20.18
CA VAL A 293 -20.23 1.60 19.60
C VAL A 293 -19.67 2.88 20.23
N THR A 294 -18.47 2.80 20.77
CA THR A 294 -17.75 3.94 21.34
C THR A 294 -16.68 4.48 20.39
N ARG A 295 -16.21 3.61 19.49
CA ARG A 295 -15.15 3.95 18.53
C ARG A 295 -15.27 3.10 17.26
N ALA A 296 -14.96 3.71 16.12
CA ALA A 296 -14.89 3.06 14.81
C ALA A 296 -13.55 3.41 14.13
N ASP A 297 -12.69 2.41 13.93
CA ASP A 297 -11.35 2.58 13.34
C ASP A 297 -11.26 1.82 12.02
N LEU A 298 -10.86 2.51 10.95
CA LEU A 298 -10.46 1.85 9.71
C LEU A 298 -9.09 1.19 9.92
N ILE A 299 -9.06 -0.13 10.05
CA ILE A 299 -7.83 -0.88 10.37
C ILE A 299 -7.13 -1.45 9.14
N TRP A 300 -7.83 -1.60 8.03
CA TRP A 300 -7.26 -2.11 6.80
C TRP A 300 -8.05 -1.65 5.57
N ARG A 301 -7.34 -1.40 4.47
CA ARG A 301 -7.92 -1.02 3.18
C ARG A 301 -7.15 -1.67 2.03
N LYS A 302 -7.88 -2.30 1.10
CA LYS A 302 -7.39 -2.57 -0.24
C LYS A 302 -8.05 -1.54 -1.15
N PRO A 303 -7.29 -0.62 -1.78
CA PRO A 303 -7.86 0.42 -2.62
C PRO A 303 -8.88 -0.15 -3.60
N ASP A 304 -10.01 0.54 -3.77
CA ASP A 304 -11.10 0.22 -4.68
C ASP A 304 -11.76 -1.16 -4.55
N HIS A 305 -11.42 -1.93 -3.51
CA HIS A 305 -11.96 -3.27 -3.35
C HIS A 305 -12.60 -3.54 -1.99
N ARG A 306 -11.89 -3.29 -0.89
CA ARG A 306 -12.29 -3.72 0.44
C ARG A 306 -11.78 -2.79 1.53
N TRP A 307 -12.57 -2.67 2.63
CA TRP A 307 -12.22 -1.93 3.85
C TRP A 307 -12.55 -2.78 5.06
N THR A 308 -11.70 -2.76 6.08
CA THR A 308 -12.00 -3.41 7.36
C THR A 308 -12.00 -2.37 8.46
N ILE A 309 -13.11 -2.28 9.18
CA ILE A 309 -13.36 -1.33 10.25
C ILE A 309 -13.49 -2.12 11.55
N ARG A 310 -12.84 -1.64 12.59
CA ARG A 310 -12.96 -2.15 13.95
C ARG A 310 -13.91 -1.26 14.72
N TYR A 311 -14.91 -1.86 15.34
CA TYR A 311 -15.84 -1.21 16.25
C TYR A 311 -15.53 -1.65 17.66
N THR A 312 -15.21 -0.70 18.56
CA THR A 312 -15.07 -0.95 19.99
C THR A 312 -16.40 -0.66 20.66
N LEU A 313 -16.88 -1.61 21.47
CA LEU A 313 -18.14 -1.49 22.19
C LEU A 313 -17.94 -0.89 23.58
N ALA A 314 -19.00 -0.30 24.15
CA ALA A 314 -19.05 0.12 25.55
C ALA A 314 -19.05 -1.11 26.47
N GLY A 315 -18.48 -0.95 27.67
CA GLY A 315 -18.32 -2.05 28.65
C GLY A 315 -16.88 -2.55 28.66
N ASP A 316 -16.67 -3.85 28.52
CA ASP A 316 -15.35 -4.50 28.63
C ASP A 316 -14.44 -4.25 27.43
N GLY A 317 -14.85 -3.39 26.48
CA GLY A 317 -14.06 -3.05 25.31
C GLY A 317 -14.09 -4.12 24.22
N ASP A 318 -15.13 -4.93 24.17
CA ASP A 318 -15.34 -5.93 23.13
C ASP A 318 -15.26 -5.31 21.74
N GLU A 319 -14.69 -6.06 20.81
CA GLU A 319 -14.47 -5.62 19.43
C GLU A 319 -15.33 -6.39 18.44
N ILE A 320 -15.87 -5.65 17.46
CA ILE A 320 -16.55 -6.20 16.27
C ILE A 320 -15.79 -5.72 15.04
N LEU A 321 -15.67 -6.57 14.04
CA LEU A 321 -15.07 -6.22 12.75
C LEU A 321 -16.15 -6.13 11.66
N GLY A 322 -16.11 -5.05 10.89
CA GLY A 322 -16.90 -4.87 9.68
C GLY A 322 -16.01 -4.89 8.45
N LYS A 323 -16.18 -5.86 7.54
CA LYS A 323 -15.46 -5.95 6.28
C LYS A 323 -16.39 -5.52 5.14
N MET A 324 -16.15 -4.34 4.58
CA MET A 324 -16.90 -3.79 3.47
C MET A 324 -16.30 -4.23 2.14
N TYR A 325 -17.16 -4.41 1.16
CA TYR A 325 -16.79 -4.80 -0.20
C TYR A 325 -17.36 -3.79 -1.21
N ARG A 326 -16.57 -3.43 -2.22
CA ARG A 326 -17.08 -2.65 -3.34
C ARG A 326 -18.10 -3.47 -4.15
N ASP A 327 -17.80 -4.74 -4.38
CA ASP A 327 -18.73 -5.69 -4.99
C ASP A 327 -19.51 -6.42 -3.89
N ALA A 328 -20.79 -6.07 -3.74
CA ALA A 328 -21.68 -6.67 -2.76
C ALA A 328 -21.85 -8.18 -2.94
N GLY A 329 -21.79 -8.67 -4.18
CA GLY A 329 -21.89 -10.10 -4.49
C GLY A 329 -20.74 -10.89 -3.89
N SER A 330 -19.50 -10.40 -4.05
CA SER A 330 -18.30 -11.03 -3.45
C SER A 330 -18.36 -11.00 -1.92
N GLY A 331 -18.81 -9.89 -1.32
CA GLY A 331 -18.92 -9.80 0.13
C GLY A 331 -19.98 -10.73 0.72
N ARG A 332 -21.14 -10.84 0.07
CA ARG A 332 -22.20 -11.77 0.49
C ARG A 332 -21.74 -13.23 0.37
N TRP A 333 -21.04 -13.55 -0.70
CA TRP A 333 -20.46 -14.88 -0.92
C TRP A 333 -19.49 -15.26 0.21
N VAL A 334 -18.60 -14.34 0.64
CA VAL A 334 -17.70 -14.58 1.79
C VAL A 334 -18.49 -14.74 3.10
N HIS A 335 -19.57 -13.96 3.28
CA HIS A 335 -20.43 -14.10 4.46
C HIS A 335 -21.08 -15.50 4.52
N GLU A 336 -21.58 -16.00 3.39
CA GLU A 336 -22.20 -17.33 3.29
C GLU A 336 -21.20 -18.44 3.59
N ILE A 337 -19.97 -18.33 3.06
CA ILE A 337 -18.87 -19.26 3.37
C ILE A 337 -18.55 -19.25 4.86
N MET A 338 -18.37 -18.07 5.46
CA MET A 338 -18.02 -17.94 6.87
C MET A 338 -19.11 -18.53 7.77
N ARG A 339 -20.39 -18.28 7.44
CA ARG A 339 -21.52 -18.85 8.14
C ARG A 339 -21.55 -20.37 8.04
N TRP A 340 -21.38 -20.91 6.83
CA TRP A 340 -21.35 -22.35 6.61
C TRP A 340 -20.24 -23.03 7.40
N LEU A 341 -19.03 -22.48 7.37
CA LEU A 341 -17.88 -23.01 8.12
C LEU A 341 -18.10 -22.92 9.64
N TRP A 342 -18.69 -21.84 10.11
CA TRP A 342 -19.04 -21.69 11.54
C TRP A 342 -20.02 -22.78 11.99
N ASP A 343 -21.09 -22.99 11.24
CA ASP A 343 -22.12 -24.01 11.53
C ASP A 343 -21.53 -25.42 11.44
N TYR A 344 -20.69 -25.67 10.44
CA TYR A 344 -20.01 -26.94 10.26
C TYR A 344 -19.03 -27.25 11.41
N ALA A 345 -18.27 -26.27 11.86
CA ALA A 345 -17.39 -26.41 13.02
C ALA A 345 -18.18 -26.76 14.31
N ALA A 346 -19.32 -26.10 14.51
CA ALA A 346 -20.20 -26.35 15.64
C ALA A 346 -20.85 -27.75 15.59
N SER A 347 -21.05 -28.32 14.40
CA SER A 347 -21.69 -29.64 14.21
C SER A 347 -20.78 -30.85 14.41
N GLY A 348 -19.47 -30.65 14.71
CA GLY A 348 -18.57 -31.76 15.04
C GLY A 348 -17.15 -31.67 14.46
N SER A 349 -16.74 -30.51 13.97
CA SER A 349 -15.38 -30.26 13.46
C SER A 349 -14.71 -29.10 14.19
N PRO A 350 -14.45 -29.23 15.52
CA PRO A 350 -13.95 -28.14 16.36
C PRO A 350 -12.56 -27.64 15.95
N GLU A 351 -11.82 -28.38 15.15
CA GLU A 351 -10.53 -28.00 14.57
C GLU A 351 -10.65 -26.86 13.55
N LEU A 352 -11.84 -26.65 12.93
CA LEU A 352 -12.10 -25.57 11.99
C LEU A 352 -12.46 -24.25 12.72
N GLY A 353 -11.50 -23.67 13.42
CA GLY A 353 -11.69 -22.33 13.99
C GLY A 353 -11.82 -21.27 12.89
N VAL A 354 -12.90 -20.48 12.96
CA VAL A 354 -13.19 -19.36 12.03
C VAL A 354 -13.76 -18.19 12.81
N PRO A 355 -13.70 -16.94 12.29
CA PRO A 355 -14.39 -15.81 12.90
C PRO A 355 -15.90 -16.09 12.99
N ARG A 356 -16.52 -15.72 14.11
CA ARG A 356 -17.98 -15.86 14.27
C ARG A 356 -18.69 -14.81 13.42
N PRO A 357 -19.43 -15.19 12.38
CA PRO A 357 -20.22 -14.25 11.60
C PRO A 357 -21.39 -13.74 12.43
N LEU A 358 -21.58 -12.43 12.46
CA LEU A 358 -22.72 -11.78 13.14
C LEU A 358 -23.82 -11.41 12.14
N GLY A 359 -23.46 -11.11 10.88
CA GLY A 359 -24.43 -10.86 9.83
C GLY A 359 -23.90 -10.02 8.68
N TRP A 360 -24.83 -9.57 7.85
CA TRP A 360 -24.60 -8.78 6.66
C TRP A 360 -25.42 -7.48 6.72
N ILE A 361 -24.77 -6.33 6.49
CA ILE A 361 -25.41 -5.03 6.36
C ILE A 361 -25.47 -4.66 4.87
N PRO A 362 -26.64 -4.82 4.21
CA PRO A 362 -26.75 -4.70 2.74
C PRO A 362 -26.38 -3.33 2.20
N GLU A 363 -26.81 -2.25 2.86
CA GLU A 363 -26.60 -0.86 2.40
C GLU A 363 -25.13 -0.42 2.48
N LEU A 364 -24.30 -1.12 3.26
CA LEU A 364 -22.87 -0.91 3.35
C LEU A 364 -22.06 -1.98 2.63
N SER A 365 -22.72 -2.97 2.03
CA SER A 365 -22.04 -4.17 1.50
C SER A 365 -21.02 -4.73 2.50
N MET A 366 -21.43 -4.83 3.78
CA MET A 366 -20.54 -5.10 4.92
C MET A 366 -20.86 -6.44 5.57
N LEU A 367 -19.85 -7.30 5.64
CA LEU A 367 -19.83 -8.47 6.51
C LEU A 367 -19.41 -8.04 7.92
N VAL A 368 -20.20 -8.41 8.94
CA VAL A 368 -19.92 -8.14 10.36
C VAL A 368 -19.61 -9.45 11.06
N TYR A 369 -18.53 -9.48 11.86
CA TYR A 369 -18.06 -10.67 12.55
C TYR A 369 -17.24 -10.36 13.79
N LEU A 370 -17.14 -11.31 14.73
CA LEU A 370 -16.22 -11.21 15.86
C LEU A 370 -14.79 -11.57 15.43
N PRO A 371 -13.78 -10.83 15.89
CA PRO A 371 -12.38 -11.20 15.65
C PRO A 371 -12.07 -12.56 16.27
N VAL A 372 -11.12 -13.28 15.69
CA VAL A 372 -10.58 -14.50 16.30
C VAL A 372 -9.61 -14.15 17.42
N GLY A 373 -9.64 -14.92 18.48
CA GLY A 373 -8.66 -14.80 19.57
C GLY A 373 -7.33 -15.47 19.23
N GLY A 374 -6.32 -15.18 20.05
CA GLY A 374 -5.00 -15.78 19.94
C GLY A 374 -3.96 -14.91 19.26
N ARG A 375 -2.78 -15.49 19.02
CA ARG A 375 -1.65 -14.82 18.35
C ARG A 375 -1.57 -15.27 16.89
N VAL A 376 -1.18 -14.36 16.02
CA VAL A 376 -0.83 -14.73 14.63
C VAL A 376 0.30 -15.74 14.65
N LEU A 377 0.16 -16.82 13.87
CA LEU A 377 1.18 -17.88 13.80
C LEU A 377 2.55 -17.32 13.40
N GLY A 378 2.59 -16.30 12.54
CA GLY A 378 3.83 -15.62 12.16
C GLY A 378 4.62 -15.03 13.34
N ASP A 379 3.91 -14.58 14.40
CA ASP A 379 4.52 -14.03 15.61
C ASP A 379 4.87 -15.13 16.65
N ALA A 380 4.24 -16.29 16.51
CA ALA A 380 4.39 -17.43 17.42
C ALA A 380 5.25 -18.59 16.86
N ILE A 381 5.69 -18.45 15.60
CA ILE A 381 6.35 -19.54 14.86
C ILE A 381 7.74 -19.91 15.39
N LEU A 382 8.34 -19.07 16.22
CA LEU A 382 9.63 -19.32 16.86
C LEU A 382 9.49 -19.65 18.37
N ASP A 383 8.28 -19.73 18.88
CA ASP A 383 8.02 -20.08 20.27
C ASP A 383 8.31 -21.58 20.53
N GLU A 384 8.46 -21.96 21.79
CA GLU A 384 8.62 -23.36 22.21
C GLU A 384 7.44 -24.25 21.76
N ARG A 385 6.24 -23.69 21.63
CA ARG A 385 5.02 -24.38 21.18
C ARG A 385 4.84 -24.41 19.66
N ALA A 386 5.77 -23.84 18.88
CA ALA A 386 5.65 -23.73 17.42
C ALA A 386 5.36 -25.08 16.74
N ALA A 387 5.99 -26.15 17.22
CA ALA A 387 5.73 -27.51 16.74
C ALA A 387 4.24 -27.92 16.88
N THR A 388 3.62 -27.61 18.01
CA THR A 388 2.18 -27.84 18.23
C THR A 388 1.34 -26.96 17.31
N TYR A 389 1.74 -25.72 17.09
CA TYR A 389 1.03 -24.81 16.19
C TYR A 389 1.06 -25.25 14.72
N MET A 390 2.14 -25.94 14.28
CA MET A 390 2.17 -26.58 12.96
C MET A 390 1.14 -27.71 12.87
N ASP A 391 1.02 -28.53 13.91
CA ASP A 391 0.02 -29.60 13.96
C ASP A 391 -1.43 -29.03 13.93
N LEU A 392 -1.69 -27.94 14.64
CA LEU A 392 -2.98 -27.27 14.63
C LEU A 392 -3.32 -26.64 13.29
N ALA A 393 -2.36 -25.99 12.63
CA ALA A 393 -2.54 -25.44 11.30
C ALA A 393 -2.83 -26.54 10.25
N ALA A 394 -2.12 -27.68 10.37
CA ALA A 394 -2.35 -28.85 9.52
C ALA A 394 -3.73 -29.46 9.76
N ALA A 395 -4.20 -29.52 11.03
CA ALA A 395 -5.53 -30.02 11.39
C ALA A 395 -6.63 -29.17 10.77
N TRP A 396 -6.50 -27.86 10.91
CA TRP A 396 -7.45 -26.91 10.33
C TRP A 396 -7.55 -27.09 8.81
N LEU A 397 -6.40 -27.13 8.11
CA LEU A 397 -6.37 -27.27 6.66
C LEU A 397 -6.92 -28.60 6.19
N SER A 398 -6.59 -29.70 6.90
CA SER A 398 -7.13 -31.02 6.63
C SER A 398 -8.65 -31.06 6.78
N ALA A 399 -9.19 -30.43 7.82
CA ALA A 399 -10.61 -30.33 8.05
C ALA A 399 -11.32 -29.52 6.95
N LEU A 400 -10.75 -28.40 6.52
CA LEU A 400 -11.27 -27.62 5.38
C LEU A 400 -11.36 -28.49 4.13
N HIS A 401 -10.27 -29.16 3.76
CA HIS A 401 -10.22 -29.97 2.53
C HIS A 401 -11.19 -31.16 2.54
N ARG A 402 -11.63 -31.61 3.72
CA ARG A 402 -12.64 -32.68 3.89
C ARG A 402 -14.04 -32.17 4.14
N SER A 403 -14.22 -30.87 4.34
CA SER A 403 -15.48 -30.30 4.81
C SER A 403 -16.65 -30.46 3.85
N GLY A 404 -16.38 -30.59 2.55
CA GLY A 404 -17.42 -30.60 1.53
C GLY A 404 -18.12 -29.23 1.35
N LEU A 405 -17.48 -28.12 1.80
CA LEU A 405 -17.99 -26.76 1.62
C LEU A 405 -18.46 -26.54 0.16
N PRO A 406 -19.73 -26.19 -0.06
CA PRO A 406 -20.28 -26.01 -1.41
C PRO A 406 -19.79 -24.68 -2.00
N LEU A 407 -18.78 -24.75 -2.85
CA LEU A 407 -18.22 -23.62 -3.57
C LEU A 407 -18.66 -23.67 -5.05
N ASP A 408 -19.07 -22.53 -5.57
CA ASP A 408 -19.43 -22.31 -6.97
C ASP A 408 -18.23 -21.83 -7.82
N ARG A 409 -17.11 -21.48 -7.18
CA ARG A 409 -15.89 -21.01 -7.83
C ARG A 409 -14.83 -22.11 -7.83
N ALA A 410 -14.27 -22.40 -9.00
CA ALA A 410 -13.19 -23.37 -9.15
C ALA A 410 -11.86 -22.66 -9.48
N PHE A 411 -10.75 -23.36 -9.24
CA PHE A 411 -9.44 -22.94 -9.69
C PHE A 411 -9.39 -22.97 -11.22
N ASP A 412 -9.33 -21.80 -11.84
CA ASP A 412 -9.34 -21.64 -13.30
C ASP A 412 -7.90 -21.62 -13.83
N VAL A 413 -7.48 -22.73 -14.42
CA VAL A 413 -6.13 -22.91 -14.98
C VAL A 413 -5.84 -21.88 -16.07
N GLY A 414 -6.80 -21.51 -16.92
CA GLY A 414 -6.61 -20.54 -17.99
C GLY A 414 -6.26 -19.16 -17.45
N ASN A 415 -7.02 -18.69 -16.45
CA ASN A 415 -6.76 -17.43 -15.77
C ASN A 415 -5.42 -17.44 -15.03
N GLU A 416 -5.08 -18.57 -14.37
CA GLU A 416 -3.81 -18.65 -13.64
C GLU A 416 -2.60 -18.68 -14.59
N LEU A 417 -2.69 -19.31 -15.74
CA LEU A 417 -1.65 -19.24 -16.77
C LEU A 417 -1.45 -17.82 -17.34
N ALA A 418 -2.56 -17.07 -17.50
CA ALA A 418 -2.48 -15.67 -17.87
C ALA A 418 -1.80 -14.83 -16.78
N ASN A 419 -2.14 -15.08 -15.51
CA ASN A 419 -1.50 -14.45 -14.36
C ASN A 419 0.00 -14.71 -14.31
N LEU A 420 0.45 -15.96 -14.56
CA LEU A 420 1.87 -16.32 -14.54
C LEU A 420 2.71 -15.48 -15.52
N ARG A 421 2.18 -15.23 -16.74
CA ARG A 421 2.87 -14.38 -17.73
C ARG A 421 2.98 -12.93 -17.25
N VAL A 422 1.90 -12.40 -16.69
CA VAL A 422 1.90 -11.03 -16.12
C VAL A 422 2.88 -10.95 -14.94
N TRP A 423 2.92 -11.95 -14.07
CA TRP A 423 3.83 -11.97 -12.92
C TRP A 423 5.29 -12.06 -13.34
N SER A 424 5.60 -12.88 -14.34
CA SER A 424 6.94 -12.98 -14.92
C SER A 424 7.38 -11.62 -15.49
N SER A 425 6.53 -10.94 -16.25
CA SER A 425 6.81 -9.60 -16.77
C SER A 425 7.08 -8.59 -15.65
N ILE A 426 6.25 -8.54 -14.60
CA ILE A 426 6.45 -7.64 -13.45
C ILE A 426 7.80 -7.87 -12.77
N VAL A 427 8.21 -9.14 -12.63
CA VAL A 427 9.53 -9.48 -12.07
C VAL A 427 10.65 -9.01 -13.00
N GLY A 428 10.54 -9.29 -14.31
CA GLY A 428 11.53 -8.90 -15.30
C GLY A 428 11.68 -7.37 -15.44
N ASP A 429 10.57 -6.64 -15.42
CA ASP A 429 10.57 -5.17 -15.46
C ASP A 429 11.25 -4.57 -14.21
N ARG A 430 11.08 -5.22 -13.06
CA ARG A 430 11.66 -4.76 -11.80
C ARG A 430 13.12 -5.15 -11.61
N TYR A 431 13.47 -6.36 -12.05
CA TYR A 431 14.80 -6.97 -11.95
C TYR A 431 15.15 -7.70 -13.26
N PRO A 432 15.73 -7.01 -14.26
CA PRO A 432 16.04 -7.59 -15.57
C PRO A 432 16.89 -8.88 -15.49
N ASP A 433 17.81 -8.97 -14.53
CA ASP A 433 18.66 -10.15 -14.34
C ASP A 433 17.86 -11.39 -13.90
N GLU A 434 16.66 -11.19 -13.32
CA GLU A 434 15.78 -12.26 -12.87
C GLU A 434 14.70 -12.64 -13.91
N ALA A 435 14.62 -11.92 -15.01
CA ALA A 435 13.61 -12.14 -16.04
C ALA A 435 13.65 -13.57 -16.58
N ALA A 436 14.85 -14.09 -16.89
CA ALA A 436 15.02 -15.43 -17.42
C ALA A 436 14.57 -16.53 -16.42
N ALA A 437 14.79 -16.32 -15.12
CA ALA A 437 14.35 -17.24 -14.07
C ALA A 437 12.82 -17.22 -13.92
N ALA A 438 12.20 -16.05 -13.91
CA ALA A 438 10.75 -15.91 -13.84
C ALA A 438 10.06 -16.52 -15.08
N ASP A 439 10.58 -16.26 -16.27
CA ASP A 439 10.07 -16.82 -17.53
C ASP A 439 10.23 -18.35 -17.60
N ARG A 440 11.33 -18.89 -17.06
CA ARG A 440 11.54 -20.33 -16.97
C ARG A 440 10.44 -20.99 -16.13
N ILE A 441 10.12 -20.42 -14.96
CA ILE A 441 9.02 -20.93 -14.12
C ILE A 441 7.69 -20.81 -14.86
N SER A 442 7.35 -19.66 -15.41
CA SER A 442 6.09 -19.40 -16.11
C SER A 442 5.88 -20.38 -17.28
N ARG A 443 6.92 -20.62 -18.09
CA ARG A 443 6.89 -21.55 -19.20
C ARG A 443 6.71 -23.00 -18.73
N ARG A 444 7.51 -23.46 -17.76
CA ARG A 444 7.42 -24.84 -17.25
C ARG A 444 6.07 -25.12 -16.58
N LEU A 445 5.49 -24.14 -15.90
CA LEU A 445 4.13 -24.27 -15.35
C LEU A 445 3.07 -24.31 -16.47
N SER A 446 3.29 -23.60 -17.57
CA SER A 446 2.41 -23.68 -18.74
C SER A 446 2.49 -25.03 -19.45
N GLU A 447 3.67 -25.61 -19.56
CA GLU A 447 3.90 -26.95 -20.12
C GLU A 447 3.24 -28.04 -19.25
N ARG A 448 3.17 -27.83 -17.93
CA ARG A 448 2.53 -28.73 -16.95
C ARG A 448 1.12 -28.28 -16.55
N SER A 449 0.44 -27.55 -17.42
CA SER A 449 -0.88 -26.95 -17.13
C SER A 449 -1.95 -27.97 -16.74
N SER A 450 -1.90 -29.19 -17.30
CA SER A 450 -2.81 -30.28 -16.93
C SER A 450 -2.68 -30.70 -15.46
N GLU A 451 -1.51 -30.51 -14.85
CA GLU A 451 -1.27 -30.81 -13.43
C GLU A 451 -1.80 -29.72 -12.49
N LEU A 452 -2.07 -28.52 -13.01
CA LEU A 452 -2.71 -27.43 -12.26
C LEU A 452 -4.24 -27.60 -12.19
N GLY A 453 -4.81 -28.47 -13.01
CA GLY A 453 -6.24 -28.74 -13.02
C GLY A 453 -6.72 -29.47 -11.76
N ALA A 454 -7.95 -29.20 -11.35
CA ALA A 454 -8.56 -29.80 -10.17
C ALA A 454 -9.10 -31.20 -10.50
N GLU A 455 -8.37 -32.26 -10.20
CA GLU A 455 -8.93 -33.60 -10.21
C GLU A 455 -9.83 -33.89 -9.00
N SER A 456 -9.60 -33.23 -7.87
CA SER A 456 -10.28 -33.56 -6.61
C SER A 456 -11.45 -32.66 -6.24
N GLY A 457 -11.57 -31.47 -6.84
CA GLY A 457 -12.65 -30.51 -6.55
C GLY A 457 -12.88 -30.25 -5.06
N ARG A 458 -11.83 -30.21 -4.24
CA ARG A 458 -11.93 -29.98 -2.81
C ARG A 458 -11.90 -28.49 -2.48
N PRO A 459 -12.56 -28.02 -1.41
CA PRO A 459 -12.41 -26.66 -0.95
C PRO A 459 -10.95 -26.36 -0.60
N ILE A 460 -10.38 -25.32 -1.20
CA ILE A 460 -9.06 -24.79 -0.89
C ILE A 460 -9.16 -23.34 -0.46
N HIS A 461 -8.23 -22.90 0.42
CA HIS A 461 -8.16 -21.53 0.89
C HIS A 461 -7.56 -20.59 -0.15
N LYS A 462 -6.60 -21.10 -0.93
CA LYS A 462 -5.85 -20.41 -2.00
C LYS A 462 -4.92 -19.27 -1.53
N ASP A 463 -5.02 -18.85 -0.28
CA ASP A 463 -4.11 -17.87 0.36
C ASP A 463 -3.76 -18.30 1.80
N PHE A 464 -3.59 -19.61 2.03
CA PHE A 464 -3.27 -20.17 3.33
C PHE A 464 -1.80 -19.95 3.66
N HIS A 465 -1.52 -19.08 4.64
CA HIS A 465 -0.17 -18.80 5.12
C HIS A 465 -0.17 -18.34 6.59
N TYR A 466 1.00 -18.32 7.22
CA TYR A 466 1.15 -18.11 8.66
C TYR A 466 0.60 -16.77 9.19
N GLN A 467 0.37 -15.75 8.35
CA GLN A 467 -0.24 -14.48 8.76
C GLN A 467 -1.78 -14.55 8.82
N HIS A 468 -2.39 -15.55 8.19
CA HIS A 468 -3.83 -15.78 8.24
C HIS A 468 -4.25 -16.82 9.29
N VAL A 469 -3.29 -17.45 9.97
CA VAL A 469 -3.52 -18.45 11.01
C VAL A 469 -3.30 -17.82 12.37
N PHE A 470 -4.29 -17.93 13.23
CA PHE A 470 -4.25 -17.55 14.65
C PHE A 470 -4.23 -18.79 15.51
N VAL A 471 -3.41 -18.79 16.56
CA VAL A 471 -3.21 -19.96 17.42
C VAL A 471 -3.47 -19.66 18.88
N THR A 472 -4.20 -20.59 19.51
CA THR A 472 -4.41 -20.72 20.96
C THR A 472 -4.13 -22.18 21.32
N ASP A 473 -5.11 -22.88 21.87
CA ASP A 473 -5.24 -24.34 21.96
C ASP A 473 -5.78 -24.97 20.67
N ARG A 474 -6.27 -24.16 19.74
CA ARG A 474 -6.70 -24.51 18.38
C ARG A 474 -6.20 -23.48 17.37
N ALA A 475 -6.28 -23.83 16.09
CA ALA A 475 -6.07 -22.88 15.02
C ALA A 475 -7.40 -22.22 14.60
N SER A 476 -7.34 -20.91 14.32
CA SER A 476 -8.43 -20.16 13.67
C SER A 476 -7.85 -19.44 12.45
N VAL A 477 -8.57 -19.46 11.34
CA VAL A 477 -8.08 -18.89 10.09
C VAL A 477 -9.03 -17.81 9.58
N ILE A 478 -8.46 -16.83 8.91
CA ILE A 478 -9.16 -15.65 8.38
C ILE A 478 -8.91 -15.51 6.88
N ASP A 479 -9.63 -14.58 6.23
CA ASP A 479 -9.50 -14.15 4.84
C ASP A 479 -9.91 -15.19 3.79
N PHE A 480 -11.22 -15.44 3.69
CA PHE A 480 -11.85 -16.44 2.81
C PHE A 480 -12.15 -15.95 1.39
N ASP A 481 -11.65 -14.78 0.99
CA ASP A 481 -11.97 -14.14 -0.29
C ASP A 481 -11.49 -14.95 -1.51
N GLU A 482 -10.45 -15.76 -1.34
CA GLU A 482 -9.83 -16.52 -2.42
C GLU A 482 -10.27 -17.99 -2.47
N PHE A 483 -11.20 -18.42 -1.62
CA PHE A 483 -11.68 -19.82 -1.59
C PHE A 483 -12.11 -20.31 -2.97
N ARG A 484 -11.76 -21.54 -3.28
CA ARG A 484 -12.08 -22.20 -4.57
C ARG A 484 -12.24 -23.72 -4.36
N LEU A 485 -12.89 -24.38 -5.30
CA LEU A 485 -12.68 -25.81 -5.52
C LEU A 485 -11.35 -26.00 -6.24
N GLY A 486 -10.48 -26.82 -5.71
CA GLY A 486 -9.15 -27.02 -6.26
C GLY A 486 -8.43 -28.24 -5.69
N ASP A 487 -7.13 -28.28 -5.88
CA ASP A 487 -6.26 -29.33 -5.40
C ASP A 487 -5.68 -28.97 -4.03
N PRO A 488 -5.80 -29.84 -3.00
CA PRO A 488 -5.19 -29.64 -1.68
C PRO A 488 -3.69 -29.34 -1.69
N ASN A 489 -2.93 -29.87 -2.67
CA ASN A 489 -1.53 -29.57 -2.83
C ASN A 489 -1.24 -28.07 -3.00
N PHE A 490 -2.22 -27.28 -3.49
CA PHE A 490 -2.06 -25.85 -3.63
C PHE A 490 -1.82 -25.17 -2.27
N ASP A 491 -2.70 -25.39 -1.30
CA ASP A 491 -2.56 -24.75 0.03
C ASP A 491 -1.35 -25.23 0.79
N LEU A 492 -1.01 -26.51 0.69
CA LEU A 492 0.21 -27.09 1.27
C LEU A 492 1.46 -26.41 0.71
N ALA A 493 1.53 -26.31 -0.61
CA ALA A 493 2.64 -25.70 -1.32
C ALA A 493 2.74 -24.20 -1.04
N HIS A 494 1.61 -23.51 -0.97
CA HIS A 494 1.53 -22.08 -0.67
C HIS A 494 2.05 -21.78 0.74
N PHE A 495 1.60 -22.53 1.73
CA PHE A 495 2.10 -22.40 3.12
C PHE A 495 3.61 -22.64 3.20
N CYS A 496 4.10 -23.70 2.55
CA CYS A 496 5.54 -24.02 2.51
C CYS A 496 6.37 -22.94 1.81
N ALA A 497 5.86 -22.34 0.72
CA ALA A 497 6.55 -21.25 0.03
C ALA A 497 6.67 -20.00 0.91
N TYR A 498 5.64 -19.68 1.71
CA TYR A 498 5.71 -18.58 2.69
C TYR A 498 6.67 -18.88 3.84
N LEU A 499 6.81 -20.15 4.30
CA LEU A 499 7.86 -20.52 5.26
C LEU A 499 9.25 -20.36 4.66
N THR A 500 9.44 -20.70 3.39
CA THR A 500 10.71 -20.46 2.67
C THR A 500 11.03 -18.96 2.61
N LEU A 501 10.05 -18.11 2.27
CA LEU A 501 10.23 -16.66 2.32
C LEU A 501 10.62 -16.17 3.72
N LEU A 502 10.01 -16.71 4.76
CA LEU A 502 10.36 -16.37 6.14
C LEU A 502 11.79 -16.78 6.48
N GLY A 503 12.25 -17.95 6.00
CA GLY A 503 13.65 -18.39 6.12
C GLY A 503 14.62 -17.45 5.41
N CYS A 504 14.25 -16.90 4.25
CA CYS A 504 15.05 -15.89 3.57
C CYS A 504 15.15 -14.58 4.40
N ARG A 505 14.11 -14.24 5.16
CA ARG A 505 14.07 -13.06 6.05
C ARG A 505 14.81 -13.27 7.36
N LEU A 506 14.84 -14.50 7.85
CA LEU A 506 15.45 -14.92 9.11
C LEU A 506 16.45 -16.06 8.85
N PRO A 507 17.60 -15.79 8.18
CA PRO A 507 18.52 -16.85 7.76
C PRO A 507 19.02 -17.72 8.91
N ALA A 508 19.23 -17.15 10.10
CA ALA A 508 19.64 -17.89 11.30
C ALA A 508 18.58 -18.92 11.77
N MET A 509 17.34 -18.80 11.32
CA MET A 509 16.22 -19.67 11.68
C MET A 509 15.78 -20.59 10.54
N ALA A 510 16.46 -20.56 9.39
CA ALA A 510 16.07 -21.31 8.19
C ALA A 510 15.88 -22.81 8.46
N ASP A 511 16.80 -23.44 9.22
CA ASP A 511 16.71 -24.85 9.59
C ASP A 511 15.53 -25.15 10.51
N VAL A 512 15.23 -24.26 11.45
CA VAL A 512 14.05 -24.38 12.33
C VAL A 512 12.78 -24.33 11.51
N LEU A 513 12.68 -23.37 10.61
CA LEU A 513 11.54 -23.21 9.70
C LEU A 513 11.40 -24.39 8.72
N GLY A 514 12.52 -24.97 8.29
CA GLY A 514 12.53 -26.22 7.54
C GLY A 514 11.90 -27.37 8.31
N ARG A 515 12.28 -27.58 9.57
CA ARG A 515 11.65 -28.60 10.45
C ARG A 515 10.16 -28.31 10.70
N HIS A 516 9.76 -27.07 10.83
CA HIS A 516 8.34 -26.71 10.98
C HIS A 516 7.54 -27.04 9.72
N ARG A 517 8.09 -26.76 8.54
CA ARG A 517 7.50 -27.17 7.27
C ARG A 517 7.29 -28.66 7.20
N ASP A 518 8.33 -29.45 7.49
CA ASP A 518 8.27 -30.90 7.41
C ASP A 518 7.26 -31.46 8.42
N ARG A 519 7.23 -30.92 9.63
CA ARG A 519 6.22 -31.29 10.63
C ARG A 519 4.79 -30.99 10.16
N PHE A 520 4.55 -29.80 9.59
CA PHE A 520 3.25 -29.43 9.05
C PHE A 520 2.78 -30.42 7.98
N LEU A 521 3.66 -30.79 7.05
CA LEU A 521 3.34 -31.73 5.97
C LEU A 521 3.06 -33.13 6.51
N VAL A 522 3.86 -33.62 7.46
CA VAL A 522 3.65 -34.91 8.12
C VAL A 522 2.34 -34.93 8.91
N ALA A 523 2.06 -33.87 9.68
CA ALA A 523 0.83 -33.76 10.43
C ALA A 523 -0.41 -33.75 9.52
N TYR A 524 -0.35 -32.98 8.42
CA TYR A 524 -1.41 -32.95 7.43
C TYR A 524 -1.65 -34.34 6.79
N SER A 525 -0.59 -35.02 6.34
CA SER A 525 -0.71 -36.34 5.72
C SER A 525 -1.36 -37.35 6.63
N ARG A 526 -1.03 -37.34 7.92
CA ARG A 526 -1.64 -38.23 8.93
C ARG A 526 -3.13 -37.97 9.13
N GLN A 527 -3.52 -36.71 9.13
CA GLN A 527 -4.90 -36.29 9.45
C GLN A 527 -5.82 -36.38 8.24
N ALA A 528 -5.32 -36.05 7.06
CA ALA A 528 -6.10 -36.07 5.82
C ALA A 528 -6.17 -37.44 5.16
N GLY A 529 -5.28 -38.39 5.53
CA GLY A 529 -5.06 -39.62 4.76
C GLY A 529 -4.56 -39.33 3.35
N TRP A 530 -3.87 -38.22 3.17
CA TRP A 530 -3.43 -37.69 1.88
C TRP A 530 -1.91 -37.69 1.80
N HIS A 531 -1.38 -38.19 0.70
CA HIS A 531 0.03 -38.12 0.39
C HIS A 531 0.31 -37.04 -0.66
N MET A 532 1.35 -36.25 -0.44
CA MET A 532 1.84 -35.34 -1.46
C MET A 532 2.23 -36.13 -2.70
N ASP A 533 1.79 -35.70 -3.84
CA ASP A 533 2.11 -36.28 -5.14
C ASP A 533 2.99 -35.34 -5.99
N GLY A 534 3.25 -35.74 -7.24
CA GLY A 534 4.06 -34.98 -8.19
C GLY A 534 3.54 -33.58 -8.52
N ARG A 535 2.31 -33.21 -8.09
CA ARG A 535 1.71 -31.88 -8.31
C ARG A 535 2.16 -30.87 -7.27
N PHE A 536 2.54 -31.29 -6.07
CA PHE A 536 3.05 -30.38 -5.03
C PHE A 536 4.20 -29.48 -5.53
N PRO A 537 5.25 -29.99 -6.21
CA PRO A 537 6.31 -29.14 -6.77
C PRO A 537 5.79 -28.09 -7.76
N VAL A 538 4.76 -28.39 -8.52
CA VAL A 538 4.15 -27.47 -9.49
C VAL A 538 3.48 -26.30 -8.77
N PHE A 539 2.64 -26.58 -7.76
CA PHE A 539 2.00 -25.56 -6.95
C PHE A 539 2.97 -24.77 -6.09
N TYR A 540 4.09 -25.41 -5.67
CA TYR A 540 5.14 -24.73 -4.93
C TYR A 540 5.86 -23.70 -5.83
N ALA A 541 6.24 -24.07 -7.04
CA ALA A 541 6.83 -23.15 -8.01
C ALA A 541 5.88 -22.01 -8.40
N TYR A 542 4.59 -22.31 -8.56
CA TYR A 542 3.54 -21.30 -8.77
C TYR A 542 3.53 -20.29 -7.60
N SER A 543 3.51 -20.78 -6.37
CA SER A 543 3.49 -19.93 -5.17
C SER A 543 4.77 -19.10 -5.03
N CYS A 544 5.92 -19.66 -5.39
CA CYS A 544 7.19 -18.94 -5.42
C CYS A 544 7.17 -17.77 -6.41
N LEU A 545 6.64 -17.96 -7.63
CA LEU A 545 6.51 -16.88 -8.61
C LEU A 545 5.47 -15.83 -8.17
N LYS A 546 4.33 -16.25 -7.57
CA LYS A 546 3.34 -15.35 -6.95
C LYS A 546 4.00 -14.45 -5.90
N ILE A 547 4.80 -15.03 -5.00
CA ILE A 547 5.52 -14.31 -3.94
C ILE A 547 6.58 -13.38 -4.52
N ALA A 548 7.38 -13.83 -5.49
CA ALA A 548 8.36 -13.00 -6.18
C ALA A 548 7.71 -11.75 -6.81
N ARG A 549 6.59 -11.93 -7.49
CA ARG A 549 5.79 -10.81 -8.03
C ARG A 549 5.25 -9.90 -6.92
N GLN A 550 4.76 -10.44 -5.81
CA GLN A 550 4.26 -9.62 -4.69
C GLN A 550 5.39 -8.77 -4.09
N LEU A 551 6.60 -9.31 -3.96
CA LEU A 551 7.78 -8.57 -3.55
C LEU A 551 8.08 -7.42 -4.52
N CYS A 552 8.06 -7.66 -5.83
CA CYS A 552 8.32 -6.64 -6.86
C CYS A 552 7.26 -5.55 -6.90
N ALA A 553 5.98 -5.92 -6.92
CA ALA A 553 4.86 -4.99 -6.98
C ALA A 553 4.60 -4.29 -5.62
N GLY A 554 5.15 -4.84 -4.54
CA GLY A 554 4.90 -4.41 -3.17
C GLY A 554 3.46 -4.55 -2.74
N THR A 555 2.80 -5.52 -3.31
CA THR A 555 1.49 -5.98 -2.91
C THR A 555 1.68 -7.21 -2.04
N GLY A 556 0.94 -7.34 -0.95
CA GLY A 556 1.03 -8.49 -0.06
C GLY A 556 1.00 -8.09 1.41
N VAL A 557 0.71 -9.04 2.27
CA VAL A 557 0.52 -8.86 3.72
C VAL A 557 1.84 -8.59 4.45
N LEU A 558 2.96 -8.95 3.83
CA LEU A 558 4.27 -8.88 4.47
C LEU A 558 4.95 -7.52 4.30
N PRO A 559 5.65 -7.00 5.34
CA PRO A 559 6.41 -5.76 5.25
C PRO A 559 7.40 -5.80 4.09
N ARG A 560 7.53 -4.67 3.38
CA ARG A 560 8.53 -4.54 2.31
C ARG A 560 9.92 -4.44 2.91
N PRO A 561 10.87 -5.29 2.51
CA PRO A 561 12.26 -5.12 2.85
C PRO A 561 12.89 -3.93 2.07
N HIS A 562 14.11 -3.53 2.44
CA HIS A 562 14.93 -2.62 1.63
C HIS A 562 15.14 -3.18 0.21
N ALA A 563 15.47 -2.32 -0.74
CA ALA A 563 15.55 -2.70 -2.16
C ALA A 563 16.49 -3.90 -2.42
N ASP A 564 17.66 -3.92 -1.80
CA ASP A 564 18.62 -5.01 -1.94
C ASP A 564 18.10 -6.31 -1.32
N GLU A 565 17.46 -6.21 -0.17
CA GLU A 565 16.84 -7.34 0.51
C GLU A 565 15.65 -7.86 -0.29
N GLN A 566 14.85 -6.96 -0.88
CA GLN A 566 13.74 -7.30 -1.75
C GLN A 566 14.22 -8.08 -2.98
N ARG A 567 15.32 -7.63 -3.61
CA ARG A 567 15.94 -8.33 -4.72
C ARG A 567 16.44 -9.72 -4.30
N ARG A 568 17.18 -9.81 -3.19
CA ARG A 568 17.68 -11.08 -2.65
C ARG A 568 16.56 -12.08 -2.37
N GLN A 569 15.45 -11.63 -1.74
CA GLN A 569 14.29 -12.47 -1.50
C GLN A 569 13.61 -12.90 -2.80
N THR A 570 13.49 -12.00 -3.79
CA THR A 570 12.92 -12.32 -5.10
C THR A 570 13.75 -13.41 -5.79
N SER A 571 15.08 -13.25 -5.88
CA SER A 571 16.01 -14.24 -6.44
C SER A 571 15.90 -15.59 -5.72
N ALA A 572 15.87 -15.58 -4.39
CA ALA A 572 15.76 -16.81 -3.59
C ALA A 572 14.42 -17.54 -3.85
N MET A 573 13.30 -16.81 -3.95
CA MET A 573 12.02 -17.44 -4.27
C MET A 573 11.99 -18.02 -5.69
N LEU A 574 12.57 -17.36 -6.68
CA LEU A 574 12.67 -17.89 -8.04
C LEU A 574 13.57 -19.15 -8.07
N ALA A 575 14.71 -19.11 -7.38
CA ALA A 575 15.60 -20.27 -7.28
C ALA A 575 14.90 -21.46 -6.62
N ALA A 576 14.16 -21.25 -5.53
CA ALA A 576 13.38 -22.29 -4.86
C ALA A 576 12.30 -22.90 -5.77
N GLY A 577 11.60 -22.05 -6.53
CA GLY A 577 10.61 -22.49 -7.50
C GLY A 577 11.21 -23.33 -8.64
N ILE A 578 12.36 -22.95 -9.17
CA ILE A 578 13.09 -23.70 -10.20
C ILE A 578 13.56 -25.04 -9.65
N ALA A 579 14.22 -25.05 -8.48
CA ALA A 579 14.69 -26.26 -7.82
C ALA A 579 13.57 -27.28 -7.60
N SER A 580 12.39 -26.80 -7.18
CA SER A 580 11.21 -27.65 -7.02
C SER A 580 10.78 -28.32 -8.32
N LEU A 581 10.79 -27.60 -9.44
CA LEU A 581 10.46 -28.14 -10.75
C LEU A 581 11.53 -29.10 -11.31
N ASP A 582 12.77 -29.00 -10.84
CA ASP A 582 13.90 -29.87 -11.21
C ASP A 582 13.98 -31.13 -10.34
N GLY A 583 13.03 -31.37 -9.44
CA GLY A 583 12.97 -32.54 -8.56
C GLY A 583 13.64 -32.35 -7.19
N GLY A 584 14.14 -31.17 -6.89
CA GLY A 584 14.68 -30.77 -5.59
C GLY A 584 13.62 -30.14 -4.71
N LEU A 585 12.93 -30.88 -3.87
CA LEU A 585 12.17 -30.26 -2.78
C LEU A 585 13.18 -29.64 -1.79
N PRO A 586 13.03 -28.38 -1.36
CA PRO A 586 13.86 -27.82 -0.32
C PRO A 586 13.71 -28.68 0.96
N GLY A 587 14.76 -29.41 1.34
CA GLY A 587 14.78 -30.22 2.57
C GLY A 587 14.50 -31.73 2.40
N ALA A 588 14.54 -32.30 1.21
CA ALA A 588 14.64 -33.75 0.99
C ALA A 588 16.12 -34.18 0.92
N SER A 589 16.85 -34.03 2.01
CA SER A 589 18.18 -34.63 2.23
C SER A 589 18.28 -35.10 3.66
#